data_3f213f3be83a714819ed1a9f5ee9f294
#
_entry.id   3f213f3be83a714819ed1a9f5ee9f294
#
_cell.length_a   1.000
_cell.length_b   1.000
_cell.length_c   1.000
_cell.angle_alpha   90.00
_cell.angle_beta   90.00
_cell.angle_gamma   90.00
#
_symmetry.space_group_name_H-M   'P 1'
#
loop_
_entity.id
_entity.type
_entity.pdbx_description
1 polymer ?
#
loop_
_entity_poly.entity_id
_entity_poly.type
_entity_poly.pdbx_seq_one_letter_code
_entity_poly.pdbx_strand_id
1 'polypeptide(L)'
;MSTRPNVVLVHGAWADGSSWNAVIERLQSDGYNVTAPQFPESSLAADVARLRQVLARQDGPTVVVGHSYGGQIVTALGTDAPNVVGIVYIAAFGLDEGESIGGLLAQGPPTPALAHLDVDEQGFAWLPEDDFVNHFAADVDSVTARAMHAVQQPLAWSALDEVMGVPAWKSHPTWFLVADGDQAIPPDAERQFAARMGATTVEIPTNHVAMVSHPDDVVRLIHTATEALQAA
;
A
#
# COMPACT_ATOMS: atom_id res chain seq x y z
N MET A 1 -8.83 30.08 2.46
CA MET A 1 -9.03 28.92 1.57
C MET A 1 -8.32 27.76 2.25
N SER A 2 -9.01 26.69 2.61
CA SER A 2 -8.34 25.49 3.13
C SER A 2 -7.43 24.97 2.03
N THR A 3 -6.14 24.85 2.31
CA THR A 3 -5.20 24.24 1.37
C THR A 3 -5.49 22.74 1.31
N ARG A 4 -5.51 22.16 0.10
CA ARG A 4 -5.62 20.72 -0.06
C ARG A 4 -4.49 20.02 0.72
N PRO A 5 -4.76 18.88 1.37
CA PRO A 5 -3.70 18.12 2.02
C PRO A 5 -2.67 17.61 1.01
N ASN A 6 -1.43 17.42 1.44
CA ASN A 6 -0.43 16.69 0.66
C ASN A 6 -0.86 15.22 0.56
N VAL A 7 -0.41 14.53 -0.49
CA VAL A 7 -0.61 13.10 -0.68
C VAL A 7 0.74 12.40 -0.77
N VAL A 8 0.98 11.43 0.12
CA VAL A 8 2.19 10.59 0.09
C VAL A 8 1.77 9.17 -0.26
N LEU A 9 2.29 8.65 -1.38
CA LEU A 9 1.97 7.35 -1.94
C LEU A 9 3.06 6.34 -1.59
N VAL A 10 2.69 5.27 -0.89
CA VAL A 10 3.60 4.26 -0.35
C VAL A 10 3.39 2.95 -1.11
N HIS A 11 4.36 2.55 -1.92
CA HIS A 11 4.30 1.32 -2.71
C HIS A 11 4.41 0.06 -1.84
N GLY A 12 4.00 -1.07 -2.38
CA GLY A 12 4.15 -2.39 -1.77
C GLY A 12 5.44 -3.09 -2.18
N ALA A 13 5.63 -4.30 -1.67
CA ALA A 13 6.71 -5.19 -2.05
C ALA A 13 6.70 -5.46 -3.57
N TRP A 14 7.86 -5.72 -4.14
CA TRP A 14 8.08 -6.02 -5.57
C TRP A 14 7.61 -4.91 -6.51
N ALA A 15 7.38 -3.71 -5.98
CA ALA A 15 7.01 -2.52 -6.71
C ALA A 15 7.97 -1.38 -6.39
N ASP A 16 7.71 -0.21 -6.94
CA ASP A 16 8.41 1.04 -6.64
C ASP A 16 7.48 2.24 -6.81
N GLY A 17 7.99 3.44 -6.56
CA GLY A 17 7.18 4.65 -6.68
C GLY A 17 6.59 4.89 -8.07
N SER A 18 7.15 4.29 -9.14
CA SER A 18 6.62 4.43 -10.49
C SER A 18 5.32 3.67 -10.74
N SER A 19 5.00 2.70 -9.89
CA SER A 19 3.69 2.01 -9.93
C SER A 19 2.52 2.98 -9.71
N TRP A 20 2.79 4.14 -9.14
CA TRP A 20 1.82 5.20 -8.90
C TRP A 20 1.74 6.24 -10.04
N ASN A 21 2.50 6.13 -11.15
CA ASN A 21 2.60 7.18 -12.17
C ASN A 21 1.24 7.69 -12.64
N ALA A 22 0.32 6.79 -12.98
CA ALA A 22 -1.00 7.18 -13.47
C ALA A 22 -1.86 7.91 -12.41
N VAL A 23 -1.68 7.57 -11.13
CA VAL A 23 -2.34 8.23 -9.99
C VAL A 23 -1.68 9.60 -9.74
N ILE A 24 -0.34 9.67 -9.78
CA ILE A 24 0.43 10.92 -9.61
C ILE A 24 -0.01 11.96 -10.64
N GLU A 25 -0.04 11.60 -11.93
CA GLU A 25 -0.43 12.50 -13.01
C GLU A 25 -1.82 13.11 -12.79
N ARG A 26 -2.80 12.29 -12.38
CA ARG A 26 -4.17 12.74 -12.12
C ARG A 26 -4.25 13.67 -10.92
N LEU A 27 -3.66 13.26 -9.79
CA LEU A 27 -3.67 14.07 -8.58
C LEU A 27 -2.94 15.42 -8.78
N GLN A 28 -1.81 15.42 -9.50
CA GLN A 28 -1.12 16.66 -9.84
C GLN A 28 -1.94 17.55 -10.77
N SER A 29 -2.65 16.98 -11.75
CA SER A 29 -3.58 17.70 -12.62
C SER A 29 -4.72 18.35 -11.80
N ASP A 30 -5.15 17.69 -10.73
CA ASP A 30 -6.16 18.21 -9.79
C ASP A 30 -5.57 19.19 -8.75
N GLY A 31 -4.27 19.49 -8.83
CA GLY A 31 -3.58 20.48 -8.00
C GLY A 31 -3.15 19.98 -6.62
N TYR A 32 -2.99 18.67 -6.42
CA TYR A 32 -2.39 18.12 -5.20
C TYR A 32 -0.87 18.19 -5.23
N ASN A 33 -0.26 18.37 -4.06
CA ASN A 33 1.16 18.12 -3.86
C ASN A 33 1.34 16.63 -3.57
N VAL A 34 2.01 15.90 -4.48
CA VAL A 34 2.14 14.44 -4.44
C VAL A 34 3.59 14.04 -4.30
N THR A 35 3.88 13.09 -3.42
CA THR A 35 5.19 12.48 -3.24
C THR A 35 5.05 10.96 -3.22
N ALA A 36 5.82 10.25 -4.03
CA ALA A 36 5.90 8.78 -4.06
C ALA A 36 7.35 8.34 -3.81
N PRO A 37 7.78 8.19 -2.55
CA PRO A 37 9.15 7.84 -2.22
C PRO A 37 9.46 6.38 -2.55
N GLN A 38 10.77 6.08 -2.68
CA GLN A 38 11.30 4.73 -2.73
C GLN A 38 11.61 4.23 -1.32
N PHE A 39 11.33 2.95 -1.08
CA PHE A 39 11.59 2.30 0.20
C PHE A 39 12.71 1.27 0.06
N PRO A 40 13.57 1.10 1.08
CA PRO A 40 14.67 0.13 1.02
C PRO A 40 14.22 -1.33 1.07
N GLU A 41 13.02 -1.62 1.58
CA GLU A 41 12.45 -2.98 1.73
C GLU A 41 13.39 -3.98 2.44
N SER A 42 14.30 -3.44 3.26
CA SER A 42 15.28 -4.22 4.03
C SER A 42 14.82 -4.57 5.45
N SER A 43 13.86 -3.83 5.99
CA SER A 43 13.15 -4.08 7.25
C SER A 43 11.97 -3.12 7.36
N LEU A 44 10.92 -3.50 8.08
CA LEU A 44 9.79 -2.61 8.36
C LEU A 44 10.26 -1.33 9.09
N ALA A 45 11.17 -1.47 10.04
CA ALA A 45 11.72 -0.33 10.78
C ALA A 45 12.44 0.67 9.87
N ALA A 46 13.22 0.20 8.88
CA ALA A 46 13.90 1.07 7.90
C ALA A 46 12.90 1.79 6.99
N ASP A 47 11.86 1.09 6.55
CA ASP A 47 10.82 1.64 5.68
C ASP A 47 9.97 2.68 6.40
N VAL A 48 9.58 2.42 7.65
CA VAL A 48 8.90 3.41 8.50
C VAL A 48 9.79 4.64 8.74
N ALA A 49 11.09 4.45 9.01
CA ALA A 49 12.02 5.57 9.15
C ALA A 49 12.11 6.41 7.87
N ARG A 50 12.11 5.77 6.69
CA ARG A 50 12.07 6.45 5.39
C ARG A 50 10.76 7.25 5.23
N LEU A 51 9.61 6.66 5.55
CA LEU A 51 8.33 7.35 5.47
C LEU A 51 8.30 8.57 6.41
N ARG A 52 8.80 8.45 7.65
CA ARG A 52 8.90 9.58 8.58
C ARG A 52 9.80 10.70 8.06
N GLN A 53 10.92 10.40 7.39
CA GLN A 53 11.78 11.40 6.74
C GLN A 53 11.03 12.16 5.64
N VAL A 54 10.21 11.46 4.85
CA VAL A 54 9.40 12.07 3.80
C VAL A 54 8.31 12.96 4.40
N LEU A 55 7.60 12.47 5.43
CA LEU A 55 6.56 13.24 6.13
C LEU A 55 7.10 14.51 6.79
N ALA A 56 8.30 14.46 7.35
CA ALA A 56 8.96 15.64 7.94
C ALA A 56 9.28 16.74 6.92
N ARG A 57 9.21 16.45 5.62
CA ARG A 57 9.40 17.41 4.52
C ARG A 57 8.08 17.95 3.95
N GLN A 58 6.95 17.44 4.43
CA GLN A 58 5.63 17.90 3.99
C GLN A 58 5.18 19.07 4.86
N ASP A 59 4.86 20.19 4.24
CA ASP A 59 4.28 21.33 4.92
C ASP A 59 2.76 21.19 5.03
N GLY A 60 2.26 21.03 6.26
CA GLY A 60 0.82 20.98 6.54
C GLY A 60 0.22 19.55 6.52
N PRO A 61 -1.12 19.47 6.48
CA PRO A 61 -1.85 18.21 6.60
C PRO A 61 -1.52 17.28 5.42
N THR A 62 -1.34 15.99 5.72
CA THR A 62 -0.91 14.98 4.75
C THR A 62 -1.80 13.74 4.86
N VAL A 63 -2.31 13.27 3.73
CA VAL A 63 -2.92 11.95 3.58
C VAL A 63 -1.84 10.97 3.11
N VAL A 64 -1.70 9.85 3.81
CA VAL A 64 -0.82 8.76 3.40
C VAL A 64 -1.64 7.65 2.74
N VAL A 65 -1.14 7.11 1.63
CA VAL A 65 -1.81 6.06 0.86
C VAL A 65 -0.87 4.87 0.78
N GLY A 66 -1.27 3.72 1.33
CA GLY A 66 -0.46 2.50 1.34
C GLY A 66 -1.04 1.41 0.45
N HIS A 67 -0.23 0.84 -0.43
CA HIS A 67 -0.56 -0.33 -1.24
C HIS A 67 0.13 -1.57 -0.66
N SER A 68 -0.59 -2.69 -0.53
CA SER A 68 -0.01 -3.99 -0.16
C SER A 68 0.84 -3.92 1.13
N TYR A 69 2.12 -4.31 1.10
CA TYR A 69 3.10 -4.12 2.17
C TYR A 69 3.23 -2.65 2.60
N GLY A 70 3.03 -1.69 1.68
CA GLY A 70 2.95 -0.27 2.02
C GLY A 70 1.86 0.06 3.04
N GLY A 71 0.79 -0.76 3.11
CA GLY A 71 -0.20 -0.71 4.17
C GLY A 71 0.38 -1.02 5.55
N GLN A 72 1.29 -2.00 5.66
CA GLN A 72 2.02 -2.26 6.90
C GLN A 72 2.91 -1.07 7.29
N ILE A 73 3.60 -0.46 6.32
CA ILE A 73 4.47 0.71 6.57
C ILE A 73 3.65 1.89 7.12
N VAL A 74 2.51 2.25 6.50
CA VAL A 74 1.68 3.36 6.99
C VAL A 74 1.01 3.04 8.32
N THR A 75 0.62 1.79 8.55
CA THR A 75 0.07 1.31 9.82
C THR A 75 1.10 1.46 10.96
N ALA A 76 2.36 1.14 10.69
CA ALA A 76 3.46 1.21 11.66
C ALA A 76 3.93 2.63 12.00
N LEU A 77 3.34 3.68 11.41
CA LEU A 77 3.52 5.06 11.88
C LEU A 77 3.05 5.23 13.33
N GLY A 78 2.09 4.43 13.78
CA GLY A 78 1.54 4.52 15.13
C GLY A 78 0.87 5.87 15.38
N THR A 79 1.00 6.38 16.60
CA THR A 79 0.41 7.65 17.01
C THR A 79 1.33 8.87 16.83
N ASP A 80 2.56 8.65 16.34
CA ASP A 80 3.60 9.69 16.23
C ASP A 80 3.85 10.10 14.77
N ALA A 81 2.81 10.69 14.16
CA ALA A 81 2.87 11.29 12.83
C ALA A 81 1.96 12.53 12.78
N PRO A 82 2.36 13.66 13.40
CA PRO A 82 1.48 14.77 13.71
C PRO A 82 0.91 15.51 12.50
N ASN A 83 1.53 15.39 11.33
CA ASN A 83 1.01 15.97 10.08
C ASN A 83 0.16 15.01 9.26
N VAL A 84 0.06 13.72 9.64
CA VAL A 84 -0.86 12.77 9.01
C VAL A 84 -2.27 13.05 9.53
N VAL A 85 -3.21 13.23 8.62
CA VAL A 85 -4.62 13.53 8.94
C VAL A 85 -5.58 12.43 8.50
N GLY A 86 -5.13 11.47 7.68
CA GLY A 86 -5.92 10.33 7.24
C GLY A 86 -5.08 9.33 6.48
N ILE A 87 -5.56 8.08 6.43
CA ILE A 87 -4.87 6.96 5.82
C ILE A 87 -5.78 6.27 4.80
N VAL A 88 -5.27 6.04 3.59
CA VAL A 88 -5.95 5.29 2.53
C VAL A 88 -5.20 3.99 2.28
N TYR A 89 -5.90 2.89 2.27
CA TYR A 89 -5.39 1.55 1.98
C TYR A 89 -5.87 1.10 0.61
N ILE A 90 -4.97 0.60 -0.23
CA ILE A 90 -5.27 0.11 -1.57
C ILE A 90 -4.80 -1.35 -1.66
N ALA A 91 -5.71 -2.33 -1.69
CA ALA A 91 -5.36 -3.76 -1.73
C ALA A 91 -4.23 -4.07 -0.73
N ALA A 92 -4.42 -3.75 0.55
CA ALA A 92 -3.31 -3.58 1.49
C ALA A 92 -3.47 -4.34 2.80
N PHE A 93 -2.35 -4.63 3.46
CA PHE A 93 -2.35 -5.17 4.82
C PHE A 93 -2.73 -4.09 5.84
N GLY A 94 -3.73 -4.39 6.65
CA GLY A 94 -4.21 -3.52 7.72
C GLY A 94 -4.10 -4.20 9.09
N LEU A 95 -2.86 -4.39 9.54
CA LEU A 95 -2.52 -5.17 10.74
C LEU A 95 -3.00 -4.50 12.03
N ASP A 96 -3.36 -5.32 13.02
CA ASP A 96 -3.57 -4.88 14.41
C ASP A 96 -2.30 -5.10 15.24
N GLU A 97 -2.30 -4.56 16.45
CA GLU A 97 -1.23 -4.72 17.43
C GLU A 97 -0.95 -6.21 17.70
N GLY A 98 0.31 -6.59 17.65
CA GLY A 98 0.75 -7.97 17.85
C GLY A 98 0.69 -8.86 16.60
N GLU A 99 0.12 -8.40 15.48
CA GLU A 99 0.11 -9.14 14.21
C GLU A 99 1.39 -8.88 13.40
N SER A 100 1.72 -9.81 12.50
CA SER A 100 2.72 -9.65 11.44
C SER A 100 2.20 -10.24 10.13
N ILE A 101 2.69 -9.77 8.98
CA ILE A 101 2.28 -10.34 7.68
C ILE A 101 2.67 -11.83 7.63
N GLY A 102 3.90 -12.18 8.05
CA GLY A 102 4.35 -13.58 8.09
C GLY A 102 3.44 -14.47 8.94
N GLY A 103 3.01 -13.96 10.10
CA GLY A 103 2.04 -14.64 10.96
C GLY A 103 0.67 -14.85 10.30
N LEU A 104 0.19 -13.90 9.49
CA LEU A 104 -1.05 -14.04 8.73
C LEU A 104 -0.89 -15.03 7.55
N LEU A 105 0.20 -14.93 6.80
CA LEU A 105 0.50 -15.84 5.68
C LEU A 105 0.63 -17.30 6.15
N ALA A 106 1.12 -17.54 7.36
CA ALA A 106 1.26 -18.88 7.94
C ALA A 106 -0.07 -19.53 8.31
N GLN A 107 -1.20 -18.82 8.29
CA GLN A 107 -2.52 -19.37 8.66
C GLN A 107 -3.20 -20.16 7.53
N GLY A 108 -2.69 -20.10 6.31
CA GLY A 108 -3.27 -20.77 5.15
C GLY A 108 -2.23 -21.16 4.10
N PRO A 109 -2.67 -21.78 3.00
CA PRO A 109 -1.79 -22.05 1.87
C PRO A 109 -1.36 -20.72 1.21
N PRO A 110 -0.19 -20.70 0.53
CA PRO A 110 0.21 -19.52 -0.24
C PRO A 110 -0.87 -19.16 -1.27
N THR A 111 -1.08 -17.87 -1.46
CA THR A 111 -1.94 -17.35 -2.52
C THR A 111 -1.29 -17.56 -3.90
N PRO A 112 -2.05 -17.52 -5.00
CA PRO A 112 -1.48 -17.77 -6.33
C PRO A 112 -0.26 -16.90 -6.65
N ALA A 113 -0.28 -15.61 -6.31
CA ALA A 113 0.84 -14.71 -6.56
C ALA A 113 2.08 -15.02 -5.71
N LEU A 114 1.93 -15.68 -4.57
CA LEU A 114 3.03 -15.98 -3.64
C LEU A 114 3.45 -17.46 -3.64
N ALA A 115 2.90 -18.26 -4.57
CA ALA A 115 3.08 -19.71 -4.56
C ALA A 115 4.51 -20.16 -4.85
N HIS A 116 5.27 -19.39 -5.63
CA HIS A 116 6.62 -19.75 -6.09
C HIS A 116 7.65 -18.66 -5.77
N LEU A 117 7.47 -17.92 -4.67
CA LEU A 117 8.46 -16.94 -4.22
C LEU A 117 9.87 -17.55 -4.18
N ASP A 118 10.82 -16.83 -4.78
CA ASP A 118 12.23 -17.16 -4.74
C ASP A 118 12.92 -16.31 -3.66
N VAL A 119 13.48 -16.97 -2.64
CA VAL A 119 14.21 -16.30 -1.57
C VAL A 119 15.70 -16.57 -1.77
N ASP A 120 16.44 -15.51 -2.02
CA ASP A 120 17.88 -15.59 -2.27
C ASP A 120 18.69 -15.88 -1.00
N GLU A 121 20.01 -16.14 -1.18
CA GLU A 121 20.93 -16.47 -0.07
C GLU A 121 21.05 -15.35 0.97
N GLN A 122 20.68 -14.10 0.64
CA GLN A 122 20.67 -12.96 1.52
C GLN A 122 19.33 -12.79 2.24
N GLY A 123 18.34 -13.64 1.93
CA GLY A 123 17.01 -13.62 2.55
C GLY A 123 16.04 -12.64 1.90
N PHE A 124 16.31 -12.18 0.67
CA PHE A 124 15.40 -11.34 -0.08
C PHE A 124 14.49 -12.16 -1.00
N ALA A 125 13.20 -11.87 -0.95
CA ALA A 125 12.17 -12.54 -1.73
C ALA A 125 11.92 -11.83 -3.06
N TRP A 126 11.84 -12.61 -4.11
CA TRP A 126 11.57 -12.20 -5.48
C TRP A 126 10.32 -12.89 -6.00
N LEU A 127 9.50 -12.17 -6.76
CA LEU A 127 8.39 -12.77 -7.50
C LEU A 127 8.88 -13.24 -8.87
N PRO A 128 8.69 -14.53 -9.23
CA PRO A 128 8.95 -15.02 -10.58
C PRO A 128 8.07 -14.30 -11.61
N GLU A 129 8.57 -14.15 -12.85
CA GLU A 129 7.86 -13.44 -13.92
C GLU A 129 6.46 -13.99 -14.18
N ASP A 130 6.31 -15.32 -14.21
CA ASP A 130 5.02 -15.95 -14.46
C ASP A 130 4.00 -15.62 -13.37
N ASP A 131 4.38 -15.65 -12.09
CA ASP A 131 3.50 -15.30 -10.98
C ASP A 131 3.21 -13.80 -10.95
N PHE A 132 4.22 -12.98 -11.26
CA PHE A 132 4.04 -11.53 -11.33
C PHE A 132 3.01 -11.15 -12.41
N VAL A 133 3.19 -11.66 -13.63
CA VAL A 133 2.32 -11.30 -14.79
C VAL A 133 0.93 -11.92 -14.69
N ASN A 134 0.82 -13.17 -14.24
CA ASN A 134 -0.44 -13.89 -14.28
C ASN A 134 -1.28 -13.78 -12.99
N HIS A 135 -0.67 -13.37 -11.87
CA HIS A 135 -1.34 -13.34 -10.56
C HIS A 135 -1.21 -12.00 -9.85
N PHE A 136 -0.01 -11.40 -9.78
CA PHE A 136 0.21 -10.13 -9.09
C PHE A 136 -0.33 -8.93 -9.89
N ALA A 137 -0.12 -8.92 -11.20
CA ALA A 137 -0.54 -7.86 -12.13
C ALA A 137 -1.46 -8.41 -13.25
N ALA A 138 -2.37 -9.33 -12.91
CA ALA A 138 -3.11 -10.12 -13.89
C ALA A 138 -4.09 -9.32 -14.76
N ASP A 139 -4.52 -8.15 -14.33
CA ASP A 139 -5.40 -7.23 -15.07
C ASP A 139 -4.64 -6.05 -15.72
N VAL A 140 -3.32 -6.10 -15.69
CA VAL A 140 -2.43 -5.16 -16.41
C VAL A 140 -2.02 -5.78 -17.75
N ASP A 141 -1.86 -4.96 -18.80
CA ASP A 141 -1.33 -5.48 -20.05
C ASP A 141 0.06 -6.12 -19.87
N SER A 142 0.33 -7.21 -20.60
CA SER A 142 1.50 -8.04 -20.36
C SER A 142 2.85 -7.34 -20.61
N VAL A 143 2.88 -6.30 -21.45
CA VAL A 143 4.10 -5.52 -21.71
C VAL A 143 4.42 -4.66 -20.49
N THR A 144 3.42 -3.98 -19.96
CA THR A 144 3.54 -3.18 -18.73
C THR A 144 3.87 -4.09 -17.53
N ALA A 145 3.16 -5.22 -17.36
CA ALA A 145 3.41 -6.15 -16.26
C ALA A 145 4.84 -6.71 -16.27
N ARG A 146 5.41 -7.05 -17.44
CA ARG A 146 6.81 -7.47 -17.57
C ARG A 146 7.79 -6.34 -17.30
N ALA A 147 7.47 -5.12 -17.67
CA ALA A 147 8.31 -3.97 -17.34
C ALA A 147 8.33 -3.74 -15.82
N MET A 148 7.18 -3.85 -15.15
CA MET A 148 7.08 -3.79 -13.69
C MET A 148 7.89 -4.90 -13.03
N HIS A 149 7.77 -6.14 -13.51
CA HIS A 149 8.59 -7.26 -13.02
C HIS A 149 10.09 -6.98 -13.16
N ALA A 150 10.52 -6.44 -14.31
CA ALA A 150 11.94 -6.17 -14.58
C ALA A 150 12.56 -5.11 -13.64
N VAL A 151 11.75 -4.23 -13.06
CA VAL A 151 12.17 -3.19 -12.11
C VAL A 151 11.79 -3.53 -10.67
N GLN A 152 11.23 -4.71 -10.42
CA GLN A 152 10.83 -5.09 -9.06
C GLN A 152 11.97 -4.94 -8.07
N GLN A 153 11.67 -4.43 -6.89
CA GLN A 153 12.59 -4.40 -5.77
C GLN A 153 12.32 -5.61 -4.86
N PRO A 154 13.35 -6.40 -4.49
CA PRO A 154 13.13 -7.53 -3.61
C PRO A 154 12.89 -7.06 -2.18
N LEU A 155 12.00 -7.77 -1.48
CA LEU A 155 11.69 -7.52 -0.08
C LEU A 155 12.50 -8.46 0.83
N ALA A 156 13.17 -7.95 1.85
CA ALA A 156 13.74 -8.78 2.91
C ALA A 156 12.61 -9.58 3.58
N TRP A 157 12.65 -10.92 3.46
CA TRP A 157 11.57 -11.78 3.97
C TRP A 157 11.30 -11.56 5.46
N SER A 158 12.36 -11.28 6.23
CA SER A 158 12.27 -10.96 7.66
C SER A 158 11.43 -9.71 7.97
N ALA A 159 11.26 -8.77 7.03
CA ALA A 159 10.41 -7.60 7.23
C ALA A 159 8.93 -7.98 7.42
N LEU A 160 8.51 -9.11 6.86
CA LEU A 160 7.15 -9.62 7.02
C LEU A 160 6.89 -10.23 8.41
N ASP A 161 7.94 -10.65 9.12
CA ASP A 161 7.84 -11.22 10.46
C ASP A 161 7.87 -10.14 11.57
N GLU A 162 8.18 -8.89 11.22
CA GLU A 162 8.17 -7.80 12.19
C GLU A 162 6.76 -7.55 12.72
N VAL A 163 6.65 -7.57 14.06
CA VAL A 163 5.37 -7.49 14.76
C VAL A 163 4.90 -6.03 14.84
N MET A 164 3.62 -5.81 14.54
CA MET A 164 2.99 -4.51 14.59
C MET A 164 2.86 -4.02 16.03
N GLY A 165 3.29 -2.78 16.27
CA GLY A 165 2.96 -2.03 17.49
C GLY A 165 1.55 -1.44 17.42
N VAL A 166 1.29 -0.36 18.17
CA VAL A 166 -0.01 0.34 18.11
C VAL A 166 -0.23 0.89 16.71
N PRO A 167 -1.28 0.44 16.00
CA PRO A 167 -1.48 0.82 14.60
C PRO A 167 -2.00 2.25 14.45
N ALA A 168 -1.54 2.96 13.42
CA ALA A 168 -1.92 4.34 13.14
C ALA A 168 -3.43 4.50 12.85
N TRP A 169 -4.09 3.50 12.29
CA TRP A 169 -5.51 3.53 12.00
C TRP A 169 -6.40 3.63 13.25
N LYS A 170 -5.88 3.34 14.46
CA LYS A 170 -6.63 3.54 15.73
C LYS A 170 -6.82 5.02 16.08
N SER A 171 -6.04 5.92 15.48
CA SER A 171 -6.07 7.36 15.77
C SER A 171 -6.37 8.25 14.56
N HIS A 172 -6.55 7.66 13.38
CA HIS A 172 -6.81 8.40 12.14
C HIS A 172 -8.04 7.85 11.41
N PRO A 173 -8.82 8.69 10.73
CA PRO A 173 -9.85 8.22 9.81
C PRO A 173 -9.22 7.45 8.65
N THR A 174 -9.90 6.39 8.20
CA THR A 174 -9.38 5.46 7.21
C THR A 174 -10.34 5.25 6.04
N TRP A 175 -9.75 5.00 4.87
CA TRP A 175 -10.43 4.61 3.64
C TRP A 175 -9.75 3.35 3.10
N PHE A 176 -10.53 2.46 2.50
CA PHE A 176 -10.01 1.20 2.00
C PHE A 176 -10.59 0.87 0.62
N LEU A 177 -9.72 0.54 -0.33
CA LEU A 177 -10.10 -0.08 -1.59
C LEU A 177 -9.81 -1.57 -1.50
N VAL A 178 -10.87 -2.38 -1.58
CA VAL A 178 -10.80 -3.84 -1.66
C VAL A 178 -10.74 -4.25 -3.13
N ALA A 179 -9.74 -5.05 -3.50
CA ALA A 179 -9.57 -5.62 -4.82
C ALA A 179 -10.22 -7.02 -4.87
N ASP A 180 -11.44 -7.14 -5.46
CA ASP A 180 -12.21 -8.40 -5.42
C ASP A 180 -11.56 -9.55 -6.20
N GLY A 181 -10.63 -9.25 -7.11
CA GLY A 181 -9.85 -10.24 -7.86
C GLY A 181 -8.42 -10.42 -7.36
N ASP A 182 -8.05 -9.92 -6.18
CA ASP A 182 -6.69 -9.98 -5.67
C ASP A 182 -6.23 -11.43 -5.45
N GLN A 183 -5.07 -11.76 -6.02
CA GLN A 183 -4.43 -13.07 -5.90
C GLN A 183 -3.14 -13.04 -5.07
N ALA A 184 -2.80 -11.89 -4.47
CA ALA A 184 -1.69 -11.72 -3.52
C ALA A 184 -2.21 -11.63 -2.08
N ILE A 185 -3.23 -10.81 -1.83
CA ILE A 185 -3.96 -10.76 -0.55
C ILE A 185 -5.38 -11.29 -0.79
N PRO A 186 -5.85 -12.30 -0.07
CA PRO A 186 -7.22 -12.76 -0.25
C PRO A 186 -8.22 -11.60 -0.03
N PRO A 187 -9.21 -11.38 -0.95
CA PRO A 187 -10.18 -10.29 -0.80
C PRO A 187 -10.95 -10.32 0.52
N ASP A 188 -11.20 -11.52 1.07
CA ASP A 188 -11.84 -11.66 2.38
C ASP A 188 -10.96 -11.15 3.52
N ALA A 189 -9.63 -11.23 3.41
CA ALA A 189 -8.72 -10.64 4.39
C ALA A 189 -8.75 -9.11 4.29
N GLU A 190 -8.76 -8.55 3.08
CA GLU A 190 -8.89 -7.10 2.88
C GLU A 190 -10.21 -6.57 3.46
N ARG A 191 -11.34 -7.26 3.23
CA ARG A 191 -12.64 -6.93 3.83
C ARG A 191 -12.59 -6.95 5.36
N GLN A 192 -11.90 -7.93 5.95
CA GLN A 192 -11.71 -8.01 7.40
C GLN A 192 -10.86 -6.85 7.93
N PHE A 193 -9.79 -6.47 7.24
CA PHE A 193 -8.97 -5.30 7.60
C PHE A 193 -9.81 -4.02 7.54
N ALA A 194 -10.52 -3.79 6.43
CA ALA A 194 -11.38 -2.62 6.27
C ALA A 194 -12.46 -2.54 7.37
N ALA A 195 -13.11 -3.67 7.68
CA ALA A 195 -14.15 -3.74 8.71
C ALA A 195 -13.61 -3.45 10.11
N ARG A 196 -12.44 -4.02 10.48
CA ARG A 196 -11.84 -3.79 11.82
C ARG A 196 -11.43 -2.33 12.05
N MET A 197 -11.00 -1.65 10.96
CA MET A 197 -10.64 -0.23 11.02
C MET A 197 -11.86 0.70 11.04
N GLY A 198 -13.06 0.20 10.73
CA GLY A 198 -14.23 1.04 10.45
C GLY A 198 -14.02 1.94 9.23
N ALA A 199 -13.26 1.47 8.24
CA ALA A 199 -12.87 2.27 7.08
C ALA A 199 -14.06 2.59 6.17
N THR A 200 -14.07 3.77 5.55
CA THR A 200 -14.92 4.03 4.39
C THR A 200 -14.42 3.18 3.24
N THR A 201 -15.18 2.15 2.86
CA THR A 201 -14.72 1.10 1.96
C THR A 201 -15.37 1.20 0.58
N VAL A 202 -14.57 1.01 -0.45
CA VAL A 202 -15.02 0.72 -1.83
C VAL A 202 -14.46 -0.64 -2.24
N GLU A 203 -15.21 -1.37 -3.04
CA GLU A 203 -14.78 -2.66 -3.59
C GLU A 203 -14.92 -2.60 -5.10
N ILE A 204 -13.89 -3.01 -5.84
CA ILE A 204 -13.87 -2.97 -7.30
C ILE A 204 -13.33 -4.29 -7.87
N PRO A 205 -13.77 -4.68 -9.09
CA PRO A 205 -13.29 -5.89 -9.76
C PRO A 205 -11.92 -5.65 -10.39
N THR A 206 -10.86 -5.63 -9.57
CA THR A 206 -9.47 -5.44 -9.98
C THR A 206 -8.58 -6.50 -9.31
N ASN A 207 -7.38 -6.68 -9.86
CA ASN A 207 -6.34 -7.48 -9.24
C ASN A 207 -5.51 -6.64 -8.26
N HIS A 208 -4.38 -7.16 -7.77
CA HIS A 208 -3.60 -6.59 -6.67
C HIS A 208 -3.08 -5.16 -6.93
N VAL A 209 -2.71 -4.82 -8.16
CA VAL A 209 -2.10 -3.51 -8.50
C VAL A 209 -3.12 -2.50 -9.04
N ALA A 210 -4.19 -2.27 -8.29
CA ALA A 210 -5.30 -1.38 -8.65
C ALA A 210 -4.85 0.03 -9.10
N MET A 211 -3.76 0.57 -8.56
CA MET A 211 -3.23 1.88 -8.93
C MET A 211 -2.68 1.92 -10.37
N VAL A 212 -2.39 0.75 -10.97
CA VAL A 212 -1.94 0.61 -12.36
C VAL A 212 -3.11 0.36 -13.29
N SER A 213 -3.96 -0.62 -12.95
CA SER A 213 -5.08 -1.06 -13.81
C SER A 213 -6.32 -0.17 -13.68
N HIS A 214 -6.60 0.38 -12.50
CA HIS A 214 -7.79 1.18 -12.17
C HIS A 214 -7.42 2.51 -11.46
N PRO A 215 -6.51 3.33 -12.04
CA PRO A 215 -6.04 4.56 -11.38
C PRO A 215 -7.15 5.57 -11.08
N ASP A 216 -8.22 5.60 -11.89
CA ASP A 216 -9.35 6.53 -11.68
C ASP A 216 -10.15 6.19 -10.43
N ASP A 217 -10.30 4.90 -10.10
CA ASP A 217 -10.98 4.47 -8.88
C ASP A 217 -10.14 4.77 -7.64
N VAL A 218 -8.83 4.56 -7.72
CA VAL A 218 -7.89 4.91 -6.65
C VAL A 218 -7.90 6.42 -6.39
N VAL A 219 -7.82 7.25 -7.43
CA VAL A 219 -7.89 8.71 -7.33
C VAL A 219 -9.21 9.16 -6.72
N ARG A 220 -10.33 8.56 -7.13
CA ARG A 220 -11.66 8.86 -6.57
C ARG A 220 -11.73 8.59 -5.06
N LEU A 221 -11.14 7.49 -4.58
CA LEU A 221 -11.08 7.20 -3.15
C LEU A 221 -10.21 8.20 -2.41
N ILE A 222 -9.06 8.61 -2.97
CA ILE A 222 -8.19 9.63 -2.39
C ILE A 222 -8.93 10.99 -2.32
N HIS A 223 -9.68 11.37 -3.35
CA HIS A 223 -10.54 12.58 -3.33
C HIS A 223 -11.58 12.49 -2.21
N THR A 224 -12.29 11.35 -2.09
CA THR A 224 -13.26 11.14 -1.01
C THR A 224 -12.62 11.35 0.36
N ALA A 225 -11.41 10.83 0.56
CA ALA A 225 -10.67 10.99 1.81
C ALA A 225 -10.31 12.47 2.06
N THR A 226 -9.74 13.15 1.07
CA THR A 226 -9.29 14.54 1.22
C THR A 226 -10.45 15.52 1.41
N GLU A 227 -11.58 15.30 0.73
CA GLU A 227 -12.80 16.11 0.88
C GLU A 227 -13.44 15.94 2.26
N ALA A 228 -13.52 14.70 2.77
CA ALA A 228 -14.04 14.43 4.10
C ALA A 228 -13.21 15.12 5.19
N LEU A 229 -11.88 15.12 5.04
CA LEU A 229 -10.95 15.78 5.98
C LEU A 229 -10.99 17.31 5.93
N GLN A 230 -11.43 17.90 4.81
CA GLN A 230 -11.60 19.36 4.68
C GLN A 230 -12.93 19.83 5.26
N ALA A 231 -13.91 18.93 5.37
CA ALA A 231 -15.25 19.23 5.88
C ALA A 231 -15.36 19.08 7.41
N ALA A 232 -14.38 18.42 8.07
CA ALA A 232 -14.34 18.17 9.51
C ALA A 232 -13.65 19.30 10.27
#